data_b6997930d162f3db0dea56140c6c05fd
#
_entry.id   b6997930d162f3db0dea56140c6c05fd
#
_cell.length_a   1.000
_cell.length_b   1.000
_cell.length_c   1.000
_cell.angle_alpha   90.00
_cell.angle_beta   90.00
_cell.angle_gamma   90.00
#
_symmetry.space_group_name_H-M   'P 1'
#
loop_
_entity.id
_entity.type
_entity.pdbx_description
1 polymer ?
#
loop_
_entity_poly.entity_id
_entity_poly.type
_entity_poly.pdbx_seq_one_letter_code
_entity_poly.pdbx_strand_id
1 'polypeptide(L)'
;KFSKNISIQNSSSMAIDRVQKKPFVSDKLAKHRKAQARFRRILAFIFAVIILGGAGYFIYADRFQIKGIAVTGSEAISGDTIAASAEASIDGKSLYVFPKRNIFLYSKKSLEASLAESFPRLDNISIDIDNKQLAIVVTEREPAYLWCGESIPATRQASFDSTCYFLDSTGYIFSLAPQFSDSVYSRIYTTLPTGENPIGQYAMTSSVLTRVATFAKQITSNAFKPSAYSITPDGDALIFLYRDSDSSPAIRYNPLHDPLTVVAQFKAAIATEPLKSKLATSISTLDYIDVRFPNKIFYKFNDEIGQQQDNATE
;
A
#
# COMPACT_ATOMS: atom_id res chain seq x y z
N LYS A 1 17.50 86.49 -54.36
CA LYS A 1 16.32 87.26 -54.69
C LYS A 1 15.33 87.22 -53.60
N PHE A 2 15.18 88.41 -52.96
CA PHE A 2 13.96 89.08 -52.46
C PHE A 2 13.06 88.20 -51.45
N SER A 3 13.06 88.55 -50.20
CA SER A 3 12.33 89.70 -49.54
C SER A 3 10.91 89.31 -49.21
N LYS A 4 10.43 89.29 -47.98
CA LYS A 4 9.99 90.45 -47.20
C LYS A 4 9.42 90.01 -45.86
N ASN A 5 9.78 90.73 -44.82
CA ASN A 5 9.16 90.80 -43.51
C ASN A 5 7.65 91.07 -43.61
N ILE A 6 6.86 90.51 -42.70
CA ILE A 6 5.79 91.25 -42.00
C ILE A 6 5.62 90.64 -40.58
N SER A 7 5.93 91.48 -39.61
CA SER A 7 5.53 91.39 -38.21
C SER A 7 4.04 91.64 -38.07
N ILE A 8 3.33 90.85 -37.30
CA ILE A 8 2.10 91.27 -36.62
C ILE A 8 2.03 90.67 -35.24
N GLN A 9 1.84 91.57 -34.37
CA GLN A 9 1.73 91.53 -32.89
C GLN A 9 0.61 90.64 -32.33
N ASN A 10 0.87 90.28 -31.08
CA ASN A 10 -0.07 90.19 -29.96
C ASN A 10 -1.44 89.48 -30.17
N SER A 11 -1.54 88.35 -29.47
CA SER A 11 -2.75 88.00 -28.76
C SER A 11 -2.39 87.45 -27.40
N SER A 12 -2.70 88.17 -26.40
CA SER A 12 -2.67 87.81 -25.00
C SER A 12 -3.48 86.52 -24.78
N SER A 13 -2.85 85.38 -24.55
CA SER A 13 -3.56 84.21 -24.04
C SER A 13 -3.80 84.45 -22.55
N MET A 14 -5.04 84.79 -22.25
CA MET A 14 -5.58 84.69 -20.88
C MET A 14 -5.36 83.30 -20.35
N ALA A 15 -4.38 83.14 -19.46
CA ALA A 15 -4.26 81.95 -18.64
C ALA A 15 -5.51 81.90 -17.74
N ILE A 16 -6.44 81.03 -18.05
CA ILE A 16 -7.55 80.68 -17.16
C ILE A 16 -6.94 79.89 -16.04
N ASP A 17 -6.64 80.62 -14.97
CA ASP A 17 -6.26 80.04 -13.67
C ASP A 17 -7.44 79.18 -13.18
N ARG A 18 -7.35 77.87 -13.40
CA ARG A 18 -8.28 76.90 -12.83
C ARG A 18 -8.05 76.90 -11.35
N VAL A 19 -8.76 77.76 -10.66
CA VAL A 19 -8.94 77.72 -9.24
C VAL A 19 -9.48 76.32 -8.90
N GLN A 20 -8.60 75.42 -8.46
CA GLN A 20 -8.98 74.16 -7.85
C GLN A 20 -9.76 74.51 -6.59
N LYS A 21 -11.09 74.53 -6.67
CA LYS A 21 -11.95 74.57 -5.51
C LYS A 21 -11.67 73.35 -4.64
N LYS A 22 -10.78 73.48 -3.70
CA LYS A 22 -10.68 72.47 -2.61
C LYS A 22 -12.09 72.34 -2.01
N PRO A 23 -12.63 71.10 -1.99
CA PRO A 23 -13.98 70.95 -1.43
C PRO A 23 -13.94 71.47 0.02
N PHE A 24 -14.79 72.41 0.36
CA PHE A 24 -15.01 72.92 1.70
C PHE A 24 -15.64 71.80 2.54
N VAL A 25 -14.84 70.85 2.98
CA VAL A 25 -15.26 69.86 3.96
C VAL A 25 -15.21 70.59 5.28
N SER A 26 -16.39 70.91 5.84
CA SER A 26 -16.45 71.58 7.12
C SER A 26 -15.67 70.73 8.14
N ASP A 27 -14.80 71.33 8.94
CA ASP A 27 -13.95 70.65 9.94
C ASP A 27 -14.77 69.78 10.90
N LYS A 28 -16.00 70.09 11.13
CA LYS A 28 -16.95 69.29 11.90
C LYS A 28 -17.27 67.96 11.25
N LEU A 29 -17.54 67.94 9.92
CA LEU A 29 -17.78 66.69 9.14
C LEU A 29 -16.55 65.82 9.04
N ALA A 30 -15.36 66.43 8.89
CA ALA A 30 -14.09 65.68 8.88
C ALA A 30 -13.79 65.05 10.24
N LYS A 31 -14.08 65.76 11.36
CA LYS A 31 -13.96 65.22 12.72
C LYS A 31 -14.94 64.07 12.98
N HIS A 32 -16.20 64.20 12.54
CA HIS A 32 -17.20 63.13 12.66
C HIS A 32 -16.82 61.88 11.85
N ARG A 33 -16.36 62.03 10.63
CA ARG A 33 -15.88 60.90 9.82
C ARG A 33 -14.69 60.22 10.46
N LYS A 34 -13.73 60.95 11.01
CA LYS A 34 -12.58 60.38 11.74
C LYS A 34 -13.01 59.66 13.03
N ALA A 35 -13.98 60.21 13.75
CA ALA A 35 -14.55 59.59 14.94
C ALA A 35 -15.30 58.29 14.60
N GLN A 36 -16.13 58.29 13.56
CA GLN A 36 -16.80 57.09 13.07
C GLN A 36 -15.82 56.04 12.57
N ALA A 37 -14.75 56.43 11.88
CA ALA A 37 -13.70 55.48 11.43
C ALA A 37 -12.93 54.88 12.62
N ARG A 38 -12.66 55.65 13.67
CA ARG A 38 -12.06 55.13 14.91
C ARG A 38 -13.00 54.16 15.62
N PHE A 39 -14.28 54.54 15.77
CA PHE A 39 -15.29 53.67 16.38
C PHE A 39 -15.43 52.33 15.63
N ARG A 40 -15.53 52.38 14.30
CA ARG A 40 -15.54 51.15 13.48
C ARG A 40 -14.30 50.29 13.67
N ARG A 41 -13.09 50.87 13.77
CA ARG A 41 -11.85 50.11 14.03
C ARG A 41 -11.86 49.50 15.42
N ILE A 42 -12.33 50.21 16.45
CA ILE A 42 -12.46 49.67 17.80
C ILE A 42 -13.46 48.54 17.84
N LEU A 43 -14.62 48.70 17.19
CA LEU A 43 -15.65 47.66 17.11
C LEU A 43 -15.11 46.42 16.39
N ALA A 44 -14.38 46.58 15.26
CA ALA A 44 -13.75 45.51 14.54
C ALA A 44 -12.65 44.79 15.37
N PHE A 45 -11.89 45.56 16.16
CA PHE A 45 -10.89 45.01 17.07
C PHE A 45 -11.54 44.18 18.19
N ILE A 46 -12.60 44.71 18.83
CA ILE A 46 -13.36 43.97 19.86
C ILE A 46 -13.94 42.68 19.25
N PHE A 47 -14.52 42.78 18.07
CA PHE A 47 -15.07 41.61 17.38
C PHE A 47 -13.98 40.56 17.07
N ALA A 48 -12.80 40.97 16.60
CA ALA A 48 -11.67 40.11 16.39
C ALA A 48 -11.19 39.43 17.69
N VAL A 49 -11.14 40.17 18.81
CA VAL A 49 -10.78 39.61 20.12
C VAL A 49 -11.80 38.58 20.60
N ILE A 50 -13.09 38.83 20.39
CA ILE A 50 -14.16 37.89 20.76
C ILE A 50 -14.05 36.61 19.91
N ILE A 51 -13.79 36.74 18.60
CA ILE A 51 -13.60 35.57 17.71
C ILE A 51 -12.36 34.78 18.14
N LEU A 52 -11.23 35.42 18.35
CA LEU A 52 -9.99 34.77 18.77
C LEU A 52 -10.11 34.11 20.14
N GLY A 53 -10.76 34.82 21.11
CA GLY A 53 -11.05 34.27 22.43
C GLY A 53 -12.01 33.08 22.39
N GLY A 54 -13.07 33.18 21.59
CA GLY A 54 -14.02 32.09 21.36
C GLY A 54 -13.34 30.88 20.69
N ALA A 55 -12.56 31.12 19.65
CA ALA A 55 -11.77 30.07 19.00
C ALA A 55 -10.78 29.39 19.97
N GLY A 56 -10.06 30.20 20.79
CA GLY A 56 -9.20 29.68 21.84
C GLY A 56 -9.95 28.80 22.84
N TYR A 57 -11.13 29.24 23.28
CA TYR A 57 -11.98 28.44 24.15
C TYR A 57 -12.38 27.12 23.55
N PHE A 58 -12.82 27.06 22.27
CA PHE A 58 -13.16 25.82 21.59
C PHE A 58 -11.95 24.88 21.39
N ILE A 59 -10.76 25.46 21.18
CA ILE A 59 -9.54 24.68 20.98
C ILE A 59 -9.07 24.03 22.30
N TYR A 60 -9.18 24.73 23.45
CA TYR A 60 -8.59 24.27 24.71
C TYR A 60 -9.60 23.77 25.74
N ALA A 61 -10.92 23.97 25.53
CA ALA A 61 -11.90 23.50 26.48
C ALA A 61 -11.94 21.98 26.57
N ASP A 62 -11.89 21.42 27.78
CA ASP A 62 -11.90 19.98 28.08
C ASP A 62 -13.11 19.24 27.49
N ARG A 63 -14.19 19.97 27.24
CA ARG A 63 -15.40 19.40 26.63
C ARG A 63 -15.19 18.94 25.17
N PHE A 64 -14.15 19.45 24.49
CA PHE A 64 -13.80 19.12 23.11
C PHE A 64 -12.51 18.30 23.00
N GLN A 65 -11.98 17.81 24.11
CA GLN A 65 -10.82 16.94 24.15
C GLN A 65 -11.24 15.47 24.14
N ILE A 66 -10.48 14.64 23.39
CA ILE A 66 -10.59 13.19 23.41
C ILE A 66 -10.10 12.70 24.78
N LYS A 67 -10.96 11.99 25.53
CA LYS A 67 -10.68 11.56 26.90
C LYS A 67 -10.20 10.11 27.02
N GLY A 68 -10.46 9.30 26.00
CA GLY A 68 -10.09 7.89 26.02
C GLY A 68 -10.07 7.31 24.62
N ILE A 69 -9.47 6.14 24.50
CA ILE A 69 -9.39 5.37 23.28
C ILE A 69 -9.94 3.99 23.60
N ALA A 70 -10.89 3.53 22.80
CA ALA A 70 -11.44 2.17 22.87
C ALA A 70 -11.09 1.45 21.56
N VAL A 71 -10.45 0.29 21.66
CA VAL A 71 -10.07 -0.55 20.52
C VAL A 71 -10.90 -1.83 20.54
N THR A 72 -11.44 -2.21 19.40
CA THR A 72 -12.21 -3.46 19.22
C THR A 72 -11.80 -4.16 17.93
N GLY A 73 -11.93 -5.50 17.91
CA GLY A 73 -11.64 -6.31 16.73
C GLY A 73 -10.19 -6.78 16.61
N SER A 74 -9.34 -6.47 17.58
CA SER A 74 -7.97 -7.02 17.65
C SER A 74 -7.99 -8.39 18.34
N GLU A 75 -7.24 -9.36 17.81
CA GLU A 75 -7.14 -10.73 18.32
C GLU A 75 -5.70 -11.09 18.71
N ALA A 76 -4.76 -10.97 17.78
CA ALA A 76 -3.35 -11.30 18.01
C ALA A 76 -2.55 -10.11 18.57
N ILE A 77 -2.95 -8.88 18.26
CA ILE A 77 -2.34 -7.67 18.82
C ILE A 77 -3.21 -7.21 20.01
N SER A 78 -2.56 -6.94 21.16
CA SER A 78 -3.30 -6.36 22.29
C SER A 78 -3.94 -5.02 21.93
N GLY A 79 -5.25 -4.88 22.20
CA GLY A 79 -5.96 -3.62 22.01
C GLY A 79 -5.31 -2.44 22.78
N ASP A 80 -4.74 -2.70 23.96
CA ASP A 80 -4.01 -1.71 24.75
C ASP A 80 -2.75 -1.21 24.02
N THR A 81 -2.07 -2.07 23.27
CA THR A 81 -0.88 -1.68 22.48
C THR A 81 -1.28 -0.74 21.34
N ILE A 82 -2.38 -1.04 20.67
CA ILE A 82 -2.94 -0.19 19.61
C ILE A 82 -3.40 1.14 20.19
N ALA A 83 -4.10 1.11 21.34
CA ALA A 83 -4.56 2.30 22.04
C ALA A 83 -3.40 3.20 22.47
N ALA A 84 -2.33 2.64 23.02
CA ALA A 84 -1.13 3.39 23.41
C ALA A 84 -0.44 4.05 22.21
N SER A 85 -0.35 3.36 21.06
CA SER A 85 0.19 3.91 19.82
C SER A 85 -0.69 5.03 19.27
N ALA A 86 -2.01 4.84 19.30
CA ALA A 86 -2.96 5.87 18.90
C ALA A 86 -2.87 7.10 19.81
N GLU A 87 -2.75 6.91 21.12
CA GLU A 87 -2.58 7.99 22.09
C GLU A 87 -1.29 8.77 21.81
N ALA A 88 -0.18 8.12 21.60
CA ALA A 88 1.09 8.76 21.24
C ALA A 88 0.98 9.59 19.95
N SER A 89 0.19 9.13 18.98
CA SER A 89 -0.03 9.82 17.71
C SER A 89 -0.89 11.08 17.82
N ILE A 90 -1.84 11.11 18.76
CA ILE A 90 -2.71 12.26 19.03
C ILE A 90 -2.20 13.15 20.16
N ASP A 91 -1.15 12.76 20.86
CA ASP A 91 -0.51 13.59 21.86
C ASP A 91 0.28 14.73 21.26
N GLY A 92 0.41 15.82 22.04
CA GLY A 92 1.17 17.00 21.67
C GLY A 92 0.36 18.05 20.92
N LYS A 93 1.10 18.97 20.27
CA LYS A 93 0.54 20.14 19.58
C LYS A 93 0.92 20.11 18.10
N SER A 94 -0.04 20.40 17.23
CA SER A 94 0.21 20.72 15.83
C SER A 94 0.52 22.21 15.71
N LEU A 95 1.50 22.57 14.86
CA LEU A 95 1.95 23.97 14.67
C LEU A 95 2.24 24.71 15.99
N TYR A 96 2.77 24.03 17.00
CA TYR A 96 3.12 24.53 18.35
C TYR A 96 1.96 25.07 19.20
N VAL A 97 0.77 25.27 18.64
CA VAL A 97 -0.36 25.92 19.31
C VAL A 97 -1.57 25.02 19.45
N PHE A 98 -1.88 24.20 18.43
CA PHE A 98 -3.13 23.46 18.37
C PHE A 98 -3.02 22.07 19.00
N PRO A 99 -3.76 21.72 20.07
CA PRO A 99 -3.74 20.40 20.67
C PRO A 99 -4.31 19.37 19.68
N LYS A 100 -3.56 18.29 19.42
CA LYS A 100 -3.98 17.21 18.53
C LYS A 100 -5.16 16.39 19.10
N ARG A 101 -5.34 16.40 20.43
CA ARG A 101 -6.43 15.67 21.12
C ARG A 101 -7.81 16.33 20.96
N ASN A 102 -7.91 17.47 20.28
CA ASN A 102 -9.20 18.13 20.07
C ASN A 102 -9.99 17.40 18.98
N ILE A 103 -11.28 17.09 19.27
CA ILE A 103 -12.18 16.34 18.38
C ILE A 103 -12.37 16.96 16.98
N PHE A 104 -12.13 18.27 16.83
CA PHE A 104 -12.21 18.97 15.55
C PHE A 104 -10.86 19.13 14.83
N LEU A 105 -9.76 18.93 15.55
CA LEU A 105 -8.41 19.19 15.03
C LEU A 105 -7.58 17.92 14.81
N TYR A 106 -8.01 16.77 15.35
CA TYR A 106 -7.32 15.52 15.07
C TYR A 106 -7.48 15.11 13.61
N SER A 107 -6.46 14.53 13.05
CA SER A 107 -6.50 14.02 11.67
C SER A 107 -6.76 12.53 11.65
N LYS A 108 -8.01 12.13 11.35
CA LYS A 108 -8.40 10.73 11.19
C LYS A 108 -7.46 9.98 10.22
N LYS A 109 -7.22 10.54 9.02
CA LYS A 109 -6.35 9.95 8.01
C LYS A 109 -4.90 9.79 8.47
N SER A 110 -4.37 10.78 9.21
CA SER A 110 -3.00 10.71 9.72
C SER A 110 -2.88 9.64 10.80
N LEU A 111 -3.90 9.47 11.62
CA LEU A 111 -3.93 8.45 12.65
C LEU A 111 -4.08 7.04 12.05
N GLU A 112 -4.99 6.87 11.08
CA GLU A 112 -5.13 5.61 10.31
C GLU A 112 -3.81 5.21 9.65
N ALA A 113 -3.14 6.16 8.98
CA ALA A 113 -1.84 5.90 8.33
C ALA A 113 -0.75 5.53 9.33
N SER A 114 -0.67 6.23 10.47
CA SER A 114 0.30 5.95 11.53
C SER A 114 0.09 4.57 12.15
N LEU A 115 -1.17 4.16 12.38
CA LEU A 115 -1.49 2.83 12.90
C LEU A 115 -1.21 1.75 11.86
N ALA A 116 -1.53 1.96 10.59
CA ALA A 116 -1.24 1.00 9.51
C ALA A 116 0.27 0.80 9.33
N GLU A 117 1.08 1.85 9.47
CA GLU A 117 2.54 1.78 9.41
C GLU A 117 3.12 1.05 10.63
N SER A 118 2.60 1.33 11.83
CA SER A 118 3.06 0.72 13.08
C SER A 118 2.63 -0.73 13.23
N PHE A 119 1.49 -1.10 12.65
CA PHE A 119 0.89 -2.43 12.75
C PHE A 119 0.50 -2.99 11.37
N PRO A 120 1.45 -3.46 10.57
CA PRO A 120 1.19 -4.04 9.24
C PRO A 120 0.22 -5.23 9.26
N ARG A 121 0.04 -5.86 10.43
CA ARG A 121 -0.93 -6.93 10.65
C ARG A 121 -2.39 -6.46 10.58
N LEU A 122 -2.66 -5.16 10.71
CA LEU A 122 -4.01 -4.62 10.57
C LEU A 122 -4.37 -4.49 9.08
N ASP A 123 -5.50 -5.07 8.70
CA ASP A 123 -6.03 -4.99 7.34
C ASP A 123 -6.92 -3.77 7.15
N ASN A 124 -7.84 -3.57 8.09
CA ASN A 124 -8.75 -2.43 8.07
C ASN A 124 -8.73 -1.72 9.41
N ILE A 125 -8.74 -0.39 9.35
CA ILE A 125 -8.79 0.48 10.53
C ILE A 125 -9.91 1.48 10.30
N SER A 126 -10.92 1.46 11.15
CA SER A 126 -12.00 2.45 11.17
C SER A 126 -11.93 3.22 12.48
N ILE A 127 -11.93 4.55 12.38
CA ILE A 127 -11.81 5.44 13.53
C ILE A 127 -13.01 6.37 13.56
N ASP A 128 -13.73 6.37 14.68
CA ASP A 128 -14.84 7.27 14.91
C ASP A 128 -14.78 7.87 16.33
N ILE A 129 -15.50 8.96 16.55
CA ILE A 129 -15.61 9.56 17.87
C ILE A 129 -17.00 9.27 18.43
N ASP A 130 -17.04 8.54 19.54
CA ASP A 130 -18.25 8.34 20.32
C ASP A 130 -18.06 8.87 21.74
N ASN A 131 -18.98 9.75 22.20
CA ASN A 131 -18.99 10.31 23.57
C ASN A 131 -17.63 10.83 24.07
N LYS A 132 -16.82 11.48 23.22
CA LYS A 132 -15.44 11.95 23.49
C LYS A 132 -14.41 10.82 23.66
N GLN A 133 -14.77 9.61 23.33
CA GLN A 133 -13.85 8.50 23.17
C GLN A 133 -13.55 8.30 21.69
N LEU A 134 -12.29 8.00 21.39
CA LEU A 134 -11.89 7.58 20.07
C LEU A 134 -12.16 6.08 19.97
N ALA A 135 -13.19 5.70 19.23
CA ALA A 135 -13.51 4.32 18.94
C ALA A 135 -12.71 3.86 17.72
N ILE A 136 -11.82 2.92 17.90
CA ILE A 136 -10.99 2.32 16.85
C ILE A 136 -11.45 0.89 16.65
N VAL A 137 -12.01 0.60 15.48
CA VAL A 137 -12.40 -0.74 15.08
C VAL A 137 -11.36 -1.24 14.07
N VAL A 138 -10.73 -2.36 14.38
CA VAL A 138 -9.70 -2.96 13.53
C VAL A 138 -10.11 -4.35 13.06
N THR A 139 -9.55 -4.76 11.92
CA THR A 139 -9.59 -6.15 11.45
C THR A 139 -8.16 -6.58 11.19
N GLU A 140 -7.76 -7.74 11.70
CA GLU A 140 -6.43 -8.28 11.45
C GLU A 140 -6.38 -9.09 10.17
N ARG A 141 -5.19 -9.12 9.51
CA ARG A 141 -4.93 -9.93 8.33
C ARG A 141 -4.86 -11.40 8.70
N GLU A 142 -5.50 -12.23 7.89
CA GLU A 142 -5.44 -13.68 8.01
C GLU A 142 -4.24 -14.24 7.22
N PRO A 143 -3.42 -15.13 7.82
CA PRO A 143 -2.35 -15.81 7.12
C PRO A 143 -2.90 -16.75 6.03
N ALA A 144 -2.44 -16.57 4.78
CA ALA A 144 -2.80 -17.46 3.67
C ALA A 144 -1.58 -18.25 3.15
N TYR A 145 -0.40 -17.62 3.18
CA TYR A 145 0.86 -18.17 2.68
C TYR A 145 2.03 -17.75 3.56
N LEU A 146 3.23 -18.32 3.27
CA LEU A 146 4.50 -17.90 3.86
C LEU A 146 5.42 -17.37 2.75
N TRP A 147 6.03 -16.20 2.93
CA TRP A 147 7.19 -15.79 2.17
C TRP A 147 8.46 -16.23 2.90
N CYS A 148 9.32 -17.00 2.22
CA CYS A 148 10.48 -17.63 2.84
C CYS A 148 11.81 -17.26 2.15
N GLY A 149 11.87 -16.12 1.45
CA GLY A 149 13.07 -15.63 0.80
C GLY A 149 12.97 -15.58 -0.73
N GLU A 150 14.09 -15.32 -1.37
CA GLU A 150 14.13 -15.08 -2.82
C GLU A 150 14.18 -16.37 -3.64
N SER A 151 14.84 -17.40 -3.12
CA SER A 151 15.05 -18.65 -3.82
C SER A 151 14.74 -19.86 -2.97
N ILE A 152 14.29 -20.92 -3.61
CA ILE A 152 14.03 -22.20 -2.95
C ILE A 152 15.34 -22.80 -2.47
N PRO A 153 15.42 -23.20 -1.18
CA PRO A 153 16.56 -23.93 -0.64
C PRO A 153 16.79 -25.27 -1.37
N ALA A 154 18.06 -25.67 -1.46
CA ALA A 154 18.44 -26.90 -2.16
C ALA A 154 17.92 -28.18 -1.49
N THR A 155 17.68 -28.15 -0.18
CA THR A 155 17.18 -29.31 0.58
C THR A 155 15.87 -28.97 1.27
N ARG A 156 15.04 -29.99 1.51
CA ARG A 156 13.78 -29.86 2.26
C ARG A 156 14.03 -29.34 3.68
N GLN A 157 15.05 -29.85 4.37
CA GLN A 157 15.38 -29.43 5.73
C GLN A 157 15.71 -27.94 5.79
N ALA A 158 16.54 -27.44 4.87
CA ALA A 158 16.86 -26.02 4.79
C ALA A 158 15.62 -25.15 4.53
N SER A 159 14.59 -25.69 3.85
CA SER A 159 13.31 -25.01 3.66
C SER A 159 12.52 -24.88 4.98
N PHE A 160 12.60 -25.83 5.89
CA PHE A 160 11.94 -25.73 7.21
C PHE A 160 12.72 -24.85 8.17
N ASP A 161 14.03 -24.80 8.06
CA ASP A 161 14.91 -23.99 8.91
C ASP A 161 14.96 -22.50 8.50
N SER A 162 14.39 -22.16 7.34
CA SER A 162 14.38 -20.78 6.84
C SER A 162 13.43 -19.88 7.63
N THR A 163 13.84 -18.63 7.82
CA THR A 163 12.97 -17.60 8.40
C THR A 163 11.88 -17.24 7.39
N CYS A 164 10.63 -17.41 7.77
CA CYS A 164 9.49 -17.10 6.94
C CYS A 164 8.62 -16.00 7.55
N TYR A 165 7.82 -15.35 6.71
CA TYR A 165 6.89 -14.29 7.09
C TYR A 165 5.50 -14.64 6.57
N PHE A 166 4.47 -14.27 7.34
CA PHE A 166 3.10 -14.45 6.91
C PHE A 166 2.72 -13.48 5.79
N LEU A 167 2.04 -14.04 4.78
CA LEU A 167 1.35 -13.28 3.73
C LEU A 167 -0.15 -13.49 3.84
N ASP A 168 -0.90 -12.45 3.53
CA ASP A 168 -2.33 -12.56 3.30
C ASP A 168 -2.66 -13.04 1.86
N SER A 169 -3.94 -13.18 1.57
CA SER A 169 -4.44 -13.58 0.25
C SER A 169 -4.16 -12.57 -0.87
N THR A 170 -3.75 -11.35 -0.55
CA THR A 170 -3.37 -10.31 -1.52
C THR A 170 -1.89 -10.34 -1.87
N GLY A 171 -1.08 -11.11 -1.12
CA GLY A 171 0.37 -11.18 -1.26
C GLY A 171 1.12 -10.17 -0.40
N TYR A 172 0.46 -9.50 0.55
CA TYR A 172 1.07 -8.55 1.47
C TYR A 172 1.71 -9.26 2.65
N ILE A 173 2.98 -8.96 2.92
CA ILE A 173 3.77 -9.52 4.01
C ILE A 173 3.54 -8.68 5.27
N PHE A 174 2.99 -9.28 6.33
CA PHE A 174 2.52 -8.49 7.46
C PHE A 174 3.15 -8.83 8.83
N SER A 175 3.74 -10.01 8.99
CA SER A 175 4.42 -10.36 10.24
C SER A 175 5.38 -11.53 10.10
N LEU A 176 6.33 -11.65 11.03
CA LEU A 176 7.18 -12.83 11.16
C LEU A 176 6.31 -14.06 11.47
N ALA A 177 6.59 -15.18 10.82
CA ALA A 177 5.93 -16.45 11.09
C ALA A 177 6.76 -17.29 12.05
N PRO A 178 6.12 -18.09 12.93
CA PRO A 178 6.83 -19.10 13.69
C PRO A 178 7.35 -20.21 12.75
N GLN A 179 8.27 -21.00 13.23
CA GLN A 179 8.69 -22.20 12.52
C GLN A 179 7.58 -23.26 12.58
N PHE A 180 7.24 -23.79 11.39
CA PHE A 180 6.28 -24.88 11.27
C PHE A 180 7.02 -26.19 10.97
N SER A 181 6.69 -27.25 11.68
CA SER A 181 7.23 -28.58 11.48
C SER A 181 6.65 -29.32 10.28
N ASP A 182 5.55 -28.78 9.69
CA ASP A 182 4.85 -29.37 8.55
C ASP A 182 4.40 -28.30 7.55
N SER A 183 3.93 -28.73 6.38
CA SER A 183 3.49 -27.87 5.28
C SER A 183 2.06 -27.36 5.52
N VAL A 184 1.84 -26.63 6.63
CA VAL A 184 0.55 -26.03 6.96
C VAL A 184 0.19 -24.93 5.95
N TYR A 185 1.18 -24.18 5.50
CA TYR A 185 1.04 -23.11 4.52
C TYR A 185 1.92 -23.37 3.30
N SER A 186 1.43 -23.07 2.10
CA SER A 186 2.27 -23.04 0.91
C SER A 186 3.30 -21.91 1.01
N ARG A 187 4.56 -22.21 0.63
CA ARG A 187 5.67 -21.26 0.68
C ARG A 187 5.84 -20.53 -0.63
N ILE A 188 6.13 -19.24 -0.54
CA ILE A 188 6.39 -18.38 -1.69
C ILE A 188 7.84 -17.92 -1.65
N TYR A 189 8.51 -18.03 -2.77
CA TYR A 189 9.90 -17.59 -2.98
C TYR A 189 9.93 -16.59 -4.12
N THR A 190 10.30 -15.36 -3.84
CA THR A 190 10.38 -14.30 -4.86
C THR A 190 11.22 -13.14 -4.34
N THR A 191 11.91 -12.48 -5.25
CA THR A 191 12.66 -11.24 -4.93
C THR A 191 11.69 -10.12 -4.60
N LEU A 192 11.97 -9.42 -3.51
CA LEU A 192 11.19 -8.25 -3.10
C LEU A 192 11.72 -6.97 -3.74
N PRO A 193 10.88 -5.94 -3.91
CA PRO A 193 11.28 -4.65 -4.49
C PRO A 193 12.38 -3.95 -3.69
N THR A 194 12.37 -4.08 -2.35
CA THR A 194 13.39 -3.52 -1.45
C THR A 194 13.93 -4.61 -0.54
N GLY A 195 15.27 -4.77 -0.48
CA GLY A 195 15.92 -5.92 0.16
C GLY A 195 16.01 -5.92 1.68
N GLU A 196 15.60 -4.84 2.39
CA GLU A 196 15.98 -4.70 3.82
C GLU A 196 14.94 -5.28 4.80
N ASN A 197 13.68 -4.96 4.65
CA ASN A 197 12.62 -5.46 5.54
C ASN A 197 11.46 -6.02 4.72
N PRO A 198 11.14 -7.31 4.81
CA PRO A 198 10.04 -7.88 4.07
C PRO A 198 8.65 -7.40 4.54
N ILE A 199 8.51 -7.05 5.83
CA ILE A 199 7.21 -6.62 6.38
C ILE A 199 6.80 -5.28 5.79
N GLY A 200 5.56 -5.21 5.31
CA GLY A 200 5.02 -4.02 4.65
C GLY A 200 5.14 -4.06 3.12
N GLN A 201 5.73 -5.11 2.54
CA GLN A 201 5.89 -5.26 1.10
C GLN A 201 4.91 -6.28 0.52
N TYR A 202 4.71 -6.22 -0.80
CA TYR A 202 4.00 -7.24 -1.55
C TYR A 202 5.00 -8.19 -2.18
N ALA A 203 4.88 -9.49 -1.89
CA ALA A 203 5.68 -10.53 -2.51
C ALA A 203 5.39 -10.64 -4.02
N MET A 204 4.14 -10.46 -4.41
CA MET A 204 3.69 -10.38 -5.79
C MET A 204 2.33 -9.68 -5.86
N THR A 205 1.84 -9.38 -7.06
CA THR A 205 0.50 -8.80 -7.22
C THR A 205 -0.58 -9.83 -6.91
N SER A 206 -1.69 -9.37 -6.33
CA SER A 206 -2.84 -10.22 -5.98
C SER A 206 -3.37 -11.02 -7.19
N SER A 207 -3.34 -10.45 -8.39
CA SER A 207 -3.76 -11.12 -9.62
C SER A 207 -2.87 -12.32 -9.98
N VAL A 208 -1.56 -12.17 -9.88
CA VAL A 208 -0.60 -13.26 -10.12
C VAL A 208 -0.78 -14.34 -9.07
N LEU A 209 -0.82 -13.97 -7.79
CA LEU A 209 -1.02 -14.92 -6.70
C LEU A 209 -2.30 -15.73 -6.86
N THR A 210 -3.43 -15.07 -7.15
CA THR A 210 -4.72 -15.73 -7.36
C THR A 210 -4.66 -16.72 -8.53
N ARG A 211 -4.03 -16.38 -9.65
CA ARG A 211 -3.90 -17.26 -10.81
C ARG A 211 -3.02 -18.48 -10.51
N VAL A 212 -1.87 -18.27 -9.88
CA VAL A 212 -0.96 -19.35 -9.47
C VAL A 212 -1.64 -20.29 -8.48
N ALA A 213 -2.29 -19.74 -7.45
CA ALA A 213 -3.02 -20.53 -6.45
C ALA A 213 -4.20 -21.29 -7.05
N THR A 214 -4.94 -20.68 -7.99
CA THR A 214 -6.04 -21.34 -8.69
C THR A 214 -5.54 -22.51 -9.51
N PHE A 215 -4.47 -22.31 -10.31
CA PHE A 215 -3.86 -23.39 -11.09
C PHE A 215 -3.38 -24.52 -10.16
N ALA A 216 -2.60 -24.20 -9.12
CA ALA A 216 -2.08 -25.16 -8.16
C ALA A 216 -3.18 -25.98 -7.47
N LYS A 217 -4.26 -25.32 -7.05
CA LYS A 217 -5.42 -25.99 -6.45
C LYS A 217 -6.10 -26.97 -7.41
N GLN A 218 -6.22 -26.59 -8.68
CA GLN A 218 -6.91 -27.40 -9.69
C GLN A 218 -6.11 -28.62 -10.16
N ILE A 219 -4.78 -28.60 -10.04
CA ILE A 219 -3.91 -29.73 -10.36
C ILE A 219 -3.66 -30.64 -9.15
N THR A 220 -4.08 -30.22 -7.95
CA THR A 220 -3.87 -30.99 -6.72
C THR A 220 -4.55 -32.36 -6.82
N SER A 221 -3.78 -33.41 -6.58
CA SER A 221 -4.19 -34.81 -6.59
C SER A 221 -3.25 -35.64 -5.72
N ASN A 222 -3.44 -36.93 -5.62
CA ASN A 222 -2.50 -37.83 -4.92
C ASN A 222 -1.10 -37.81 -5.54
N ALA A 223 -0.98 -37.61 -6.87
CA ALA A 223 0.29 -37.55 -7.59
C ALA A 223 0.95 -36.18 -7.57
N PHE A 224 0.15 -35.09 -7.48
CA PHE A 224 0.61 -33.72 -7.54
C PHE A 224 0.16 -32.96 -6.29
N LYS A 225 1.09 -32.65 -5.40
CA LYS A 225 0.84 -31.92 -4.15
C LYS A 225 1.68 -30.64 -4.16
N PRO A 226 1.15 -29.51 -4.68
CA PRO A 226 1.84 -28.24 -4.63
C PRO A 226 2.16 -27.83 -3.20
N SER A 227 3.42 -27.45 -2.94
CA SER A 227 3.89 -27.07 -1.60
C SER A 227 4.57 -25.70 -1.56
N ALA A 228 5.14 -25.28 -2.70
CA ALA A 228 5.82 -24.00 -2.79
C ALA A 228 5.64 -23.38 -4.19
N TYR A 229 5.72 -22.07 -4.25
CA TYR A 229 5.65 -21.28 -5.47
C TYR A 229 6.85 -20.35 -5.56
N SER A 230 7.40 -20.19 -6.76
CA SER A 230 8.40 -19.16 -7.04
C SER A 230 7.99 -18.40 -8.28
N ILE A 231 8.26 -17.09 -8.31
CA ILE A 231 8.08 -16.26 -9.50
C ILE A 231 9.47 -15.92 -10.02
N THR A 232 9.73 -16.30 -11.27
CA THR A 232 10.99 -15.99 -11.93
C THR A 232 11.05 -14.50 -12.33
N PRO A 233 12.23 -13.92 -12.58
CA PRO A 233 12.36 -12.54 -13.08
C PRO A 233 11.56 -12.29 -14.37
N ASP A 234 11.37 -13.31 -15.21
CA ASP A 234 10.59 -13.23 -16.45
C ASP A 234 9.07 -13.25 -16.20
N GLY A 235 8.63 -13.39 -14.94
CA GLY A 235 7.24 -13.43 -14.55
C GLY A 235 6.55 -14.79 -14.65
N ASP A 236 7.29 -15.86 -14.98
CA ASP A 236 6.77 -17.21 -14.96
C ASP A 236 6.69 -17.76 -13.54
N ALA A 237 5.70 -18.60 -13.27
CA ALA A 237 5.54 -19.30 -12.00
C ALA A 237 6.15 -20.70 -12.07
N LEU A 238 6.91 -21.06 -11.03
CA LEU A 238 7.35 -22.41 -10.74
C LEU A 238 6.53 -22.93 -9.56
N ILE A 239 5.79 -24.01 -9.78
CA ILE A 239 4.97 -24.65 -8.75
C ILE A 239 5.69 -25.94 -8.36
N PHE A 240 6.28 -25.95 -7.18
CA PHE A 240 7.04 -27.07 -6.66
C PHE A 240 6.11 -28.08 -5.99
N LEU A 241 6.30 -29.32 -6.31
CA LEU A 241 5.52 -30.42 -5.77
C LEU A 241 6.20 -30.97 -4.51
N TYR A 242 5.40 -31.21 -3.48
CA TYR A 242 5.89 -31.87 -2.27
C TYR A 242 6.31 -33.31 -2.57
N ARG A 243 7.50 -33.68 -2.09
CA ARG A 243 8.02 -35.07 -2.10
C ARG A 243 8.80 -35.36 -0.83
N ASP A 244 8.91 -36.63 -0.53
CA ASP A 244 9.73 -37.11 0.58
C ASP A 244 11.24 -37.13 0.28
N SER A 245 11.63 -36.89 -1.00
CA SER A 245 13.02 -36.80 -1.47
C SER A 245 13.47 -35.35 -1.67
N ASP A 246 14.80 -35.12 -1.68
CA ASP A 246 15.41 -33.81 -1.89
C ASP A 246 15.14 -33.17 -3.27
N SER A 247 14.70 -33.99 -4.25
CA SER A 247 14.29 -33.49 -5.56
C SER A 247 12.87 -32.94 -5.52
N SER A 248 12.72 -31.67 -5.81
CA SER A 248 11.40 -31.00 -5.89
C SER A 248 11.05 -30.70 -7.34
N PRO A 249 10.31 -31.60 -8.03
CA PRO A 249 9.91 -31.35 -9.40
C PRO A 249 9.01 -30.13 -9.47
N ALA A 250 9.16 -29.36 -10.55
CA ALA A 250 8.41 -28.13 -10.75
C ALA A 250 7.46 -28.22 -11.95
N ILE A 251 6.27 -27.62 -11.78
CA ILE A 251 5.40 -27.32 -12.92
C ILE A 251 5.64 -25.85 -13.28
N ARG A 252 6.07 -25.59 -14.53
CA ARG A 252 6.30 -24.25 -15.06
C ARG A 252 5.01 -23.73 -15.68
N TYR A 253 4.52 -22.61 -15.19
CA TYR A 253 3.25 -22.00 -15.58
C TYR A 253 3.44 -20.52 -15.89
N ASN A 254 2.79 -19.99 -16.93
CA ASN A 254 2.76 -18.56 -17.18
C ASN A 254 1.47 -17.96 -16.64
N PRO A 255 1.51 -17.09 -15.58
CA PRO A 255 0.32 -16.52 -14.96
C PRO A 255 -0.45 -15.53 -15.84
N LEU A 256 0.07 -15.16 -17.01
CA LEU A 256 -0.69 -14.36 -17.98
C LEU A 256 -1.77 -15.19 -18.69
N HIS A 257 -1.60 -16.52 -18.74
CA HIS A 257 -2.60 -17.42 -19.31
C HIS A 257 -3.72 -17.71 -18.31
N ASP A 258 -4.93 -17.95 -18.82
CA ASP A 258 -6.06 -18.35 -17.98
C ASP A 258 -5.80 -19.69 -17.29
N PRO A 259 -5.83 -19.76 -15.96
CA PRO A 259 -5.48 -20.96 -15.23
C PRO A 259 -6.37 -22.16 -15.55
N LEU A 260 -7.66 -21.95 -15.82
CA LEU A 260 -8.58 -23.05 -16.11
C LEU A 260 -8.30 -23.70 -17.47
N THR A 261 -7.97 -22.88 -18.47
CA THR A 261 -7.55 -23.37 -19.80
C THR A 261 -6.26 -24.18 -19.70
N VAL A 262 -5.27 -23.68 -18.96
CA VAL A 262 -3.99 -24.41 -18.80
C VAL A 262 -4.17 -25.67 -17.96
N VAL A 263 -5.06 -25.67 -16.97
CA VAL A 263 -5.42 -26.89 -16.21
C VAL A 263 -6.03 -27.94 -17.13
N ALA A 264 -6.91 -27.56 -18.04
CA ALA A 264 -7.51 -28.50 -19.00
C ALA A 264 -6.43 -29.14 -19.92
N GLN A 265 -5.48 -28.33 -20.42
CA GLN A 265 -4.34 -28.81 -21.21
C GLN A 265 -3.44 -29.75 -20.39
N PHE A 266 -3.11 -29.36 -19.15
CA PHE A 266 -2.32 -30.18 -18.23
C PHE A 266 -2.98 -31.56 -18.00
N LYS A 267 -4.27 -31.56 -17.64
CA LYS A 267 -5.04 -32.79 -17.40
C LYS A 267 -5.11 -33.70 -18.65
N ALA A 268 -5.30 -33.12 -19.82
CA ALA A 268 -5.29 -33.86 -21.07
C ALA A 268 -3.91 -34.52 -21.35
N ALA A 269 -2.83 -33.75 -21.12
CA ALA A 269 -1.47 -34.27 -21.37
C ALA A 269 -1.07 -35.42 -20.43
N ILE A 270 -1.35 -35.27 -19.11
CA ILE A 270 -1.03 -36.35 -18.15
C ILE A 270 -1.89 -37.62 -18.35
N ALA A 271 -3.01 -37.52 -19.08
CA ALA A 271 -3.87 -38.65 -19.45
C ALA A 271 -3.44 -39.31 -20.76
N THR A 272 -2.51 -38.74 -21.52
CA THR A 272 -2.09 -39.17 -22.85
C THR A 272 -0.72 -39.80 -22.81
N GLU A 273 -0.49 -40.86 -23.64
CA GLU A 273 0.81 -41.47 -23.80
C GLU A 273 1.80 -40.54 -24.57
N PRO A 274 3.10 -40.60 -24.29
CA PRO A 274 3.77 -41.46 -23.33
C PRO A 274 3.82 -40.94 -21.89
N LEU A 275 3.37 -39.71 -21.63
CA LEU A 275 3.50 -39.06 -20.31
C LEU A 275 2.72 -39.82 -19.22
N LYS A 276 1.54 -40.35 -19.55
CA LYS A 276 0.72 -41.17 -18.65
C LYS A 276 1.48 -42.35 -18.06
N SER A 277 2.07 -43.18 -18.93
CA SER A 277 2.86 -44.33 -18.50
C SER A 277 4.11 -43.97 -17.73
N LYS A 278 4.83 -42.91 -18.16
CA LYS A 278 6.02 -42.41 -17.46
C LYS A 278 5.66 -41.89 -16.04
N LEU A 279 4.57 -41.15 -15.88
CA LEU A 279 4.13 -40.72 -14.56
C LEU A 279 3.70 -41.87 -13.65
N ALA A 280 3.14 -42.94 -14.21
CA ALA A 280 2.76 -44.13 -13.44
C ALA A 280 3.97 -44.94 -12.93
N THR A 281 5.05 -45.01 -13.70
CA THR A 281 6.22 -45.82 -13.39
C THR A 281 7.38 -45.07 -12.78
N SER A 282 7.60 -43.82 -13.18
CA SER A 282 8.83 -43.07 -12.91
C SER A 282 8.55 -41.66 -12.37
N ILE A 283 7.41 -41.44 -11.68
CA ILE A 283 7.07 -40.12 -11.12
C ILE A 283 8.15 -39.61 -10.14
N SER A 284 8.91 -40.51 -9.50
CA SER A 284 9.99 -40.16 -8.59
C SER A 284 11.16 -39.45 -9.26
N THR A 285 11.35 -39.64 -10.56
CA THR A 285 12.45 -39.06 -11.35
C THR A 285 12.01 -37.87 -12.20
N LEU A 286 10.75 -37.45 -12.11
CA LEU A 286 10.27 -36.24 -12.76
C LEU A 286 11.09 -35.02 -12.33
N ASP A 287 11.62 -34.27 -13.28
CA ASP A 287 12.33 -33.01 -13.11
C ASP A 287 11.36 -31.83 -13.23
N TYR A 288 10.70 -31.72 -14.38
CA TYR A 288 9.67 -30.68 -14.58
C TYR A 288 8.59 -31.10 -15.58
N ILE A 289 7.46 -30.39 -15.52
CA ILE A 289 6.44 -30.30 -16.57
C ILE A 289 6.25 -28.80 -16.88
N ASP A 290 6.39 -28.44 -18.18
CA ASP A 290 6.28 -27.07 -18.66
C ASP A 290 4.98 -26.90 -19.44
N VAL A 291 4.05 -26.11 -18.87
CA VAL A 291 2.73 -25.80 -19.43
C VAL A 291 2.59 -24.33 -19.87
N ARG A 292 3.70 -23.62 -20.05
CA ARG A 292 3.70 -22.20 -20.45
C ARG A 292 3.25 -21.98 -21.89
N PHE A 293 3.34 -23.01 -22.74
CA PHE A 293 3.10 -22.88 -24.18
C PHE A 293 1.71 -23.36 -24.55
N PRO A 294 0.94 -22.58 -25.34
CA PRO A 294 -0.36 -23.03 -25.84
C PRO A 294 -0.21 -24.34 -26.68
N ASN A 295 -1.05 -25.31 -26.39
CA ASN A 295 -1.13 -26.59 -27.13
C ASN A 295 0.15 -27.46 -27.15
N LYS A 296 1.13 -27.12 -26.29
CA LYS A 296 2.38 -27.93 -26.17
C LYS A 296 2.74 -28.03 -24.70
N ILE A 297 3.10 -29.25 -24.27
CA ILE A 297 3.62 -29.51 -22.94
C ILE A 297 4.98 -30.21 -23.11
N PHE A 298 5.97 -29.62 -22.43
CA PHE A 298 7.29 -30.21 -22.34
C PHE A 298 7.46 -30.83 -20.96
N TYR A 299 8.20 -31.92 -20.89
CA TYR A 299 8.50 -32.57 -19.61
C TYR A 299 9.86 -33.22 -19.65
N LYS A 300 10.47 -33.44 -18.51
CA LYS A 300 11.77 -34.12 -18.37
C LYS A 300 11.77 -35.03 -17.15
N PHE A 301 12.40 -36.18 -17.31
CA PHE A 301 12.71 -37.13 -16.25
C PHE A 301 14.22 -37.28 -16.14
N ASN A 302 14.76 -37.42 -14.92
CA ASN A 302 16.21 -37.46 -14.67
C ASN A 302 16.87 -38.76 -15.16
N ASP A 303 16.12 -39.85 -15.39
CA ASP A 303 16.63 -41.13 -15.87
C ASP A 303 17.05 -41.06 -17.35
N GLU A 304 16.64 -40.04 -18.10
CA GLU A 304 16.93 -39.93 -19.54
C GLU A 304 18.36 -39.43 -19.84
N ILE A 305 19.10 -38.96 -18.85
CA ILE A 305 20.50 -38.51 -19.03
C ILE A 305 21.46 -39.68 -19.25
N GLY A 306 21.14 -40.88 -18.74
CA GLY A 306 21.96 -42.08 -18.88
C GLY A 306 21.89 -42.77 -20.28
N GLN A 307 20.76 -42.61 -20.98
CA GLN A 307 20.54 -43.30 -22.24
C GLN A 307 21.07 -42.57 -23.49
N GLN A 308 21.34 -41.26 -23.40
CA GLN A 308 21.92 -40.50 -24.51
C GLN A 308 23.46 -40.63 -24.61
N GLN A 309 24.13 -41.08 -23.56
CA GLN A 309 25.59 -41.33 -23.61
C GLN A 309 25.95 -42.70 -24.19
N ASP A 310 25.06 -43.69 -24.16
CA ASP A 310 25.33 -45.02 -24.69
C ASP A 310 25.09 -45.15 -26.21
N ASN A 311 24.36 -44.20 -26.85
CA ASN A 311 24.11 -44.22 -28.30
C ASN A 311 25.07 -43.36 -29.12
N ALA A 312 26.09 -42.77 -28.50
CA ALA A 312 27.11 -41.96 -29.19
C ALA A 312 28.46 -42.71 -29.40
N THR A 313 28.49 -44.01 -29.09
CA THR A 313 29.72 -44.85 -29.20
C THR A 313 29.46 -46.18 -29.93
N GLU A 314 28.72 -46.12 -31.04
CA GLU A 314 28.78 -47.19 -32.09
C GLU A 314 28.97 -46.60 -33.48
#